data_cd9dd1d843ffb5cbac2351aeaf903b34
#
_entry.id   cd9dd1d843ffb5cbac2351aeaf903b34
#
_cell.length_a   1.000
_cell.length_b   1.000
_cell.length_c   1.000
_cell.angle_alpha   90.00
_cell.angle_beta   90.00
_cell.angle_gamma   90.00
#
_symmetry.space_group_name_H-M   'P 1'
#
loop_
_entity.id
_entity.type
_entity.pdbx_description
1 polymer ?
#
loop_
_entity_poly.entity_id
_entity_poly.type
_entity_poly.pdbx_seq_one_letter_code
_entity_poly.pdbx_strand_id
1 'polypeptide(L)'
;MEFGKTFKKIRLSKRMTLKEAAGDSLSNAQVSRFENEHSMVTVDVLYEMLSNINTTPQEYYFLMGADPEKELRDFFYRIIELNGSFQETEALEAEKEKLRGKNPGVDDWEWYMIYFIDSLLTIRDDEPLDEQLYVRDYLMQVENWGERELRIYAMFGFVLPVDTTYFLMKTAVKRSQLYQAIPQDMKLLHTILTNNFSTFIYHERLEYAAETLSLF
;
A
#
# COMPACT_ATOMS: atom_id res chain seq x y z
N MET A 1 3.37 13.93 13.31
CA MET A 1 2.20 13.16 13.81
C MET A 1 1.94 13.56 15.24
N GLU A 2 0.68 13.78 15.62
CA GLU A 2 0.29 14.21 16.96
C GLU A 2 -0.31 13.04 17.75
N PHE A 3 0.56 12.15 18.21
CA PHE A 3 0.15 10.90 18.88
C PHE A 3 -0.73 11.14 20.11
N GLY A 4 -0.25 11.91 21.07
CA GLY A 4 -0.95 12.16 22.32
C GLY A 4 -2.24 12.95 22.12
N LYS A 5 -2.23 13.95 21.25
CA LYS A 5 -3.44 14.74 20.97
C LYS A 5 -4.54 13.91 20.32
N THR A 6 -4.18 13.00 19.40
CA THR A 6 -5.16 12.08 18.80
C THR A 6 -5.74 11.16 19.86
N PHE A 7 -4.90 10.57 20.70
CA PHE A 7 -5.35 9.74 21.82
C PHE A 7 -6.32 10.50 22.74
N LYS A 8 -5.96 11.73 23.15
CA LYS A 8 -6.80 12.60 23.95
C LYS A 8 -8.17 12.85 23.33
N LYS A 9 -8.19 13.16 22.02
CA LYS A 9 -9.42 13.39 21.28
C LYS A 9 -10.34 12.15 21.31
N ILE A 10 -9.79 10.97 21.10
CA ILE A 10 -10.54 9.70 21.13
C ILE A 10 -11.07 9.44 22.55
N ARG A 11 -10.21 9.49 23.55
CA ARG A 11 -10.60 9.31 24.95
C ARG A 11 -11.76 10.22 25.37
N LEU A 12 -11.63 11.52 25.07
CA LEU A 12 -12.65 12.50 25.40
C LEU A 12 -13.97 12.25 24.65
N SER A 13 -13.91 11.86 23.38
CA SER A 13 -15.10 11.52 22.60
C SER A 13 -15.88 10.35 23.21
N LYS A 14 -15.18 9.43 23.86
CA LYS A 14 -15.76 8.29 24.59
C LYS A 14 -16.07 8.62 26.06
N ARG A 15 -15.89 9.87 26.48
CA ARG A 15 -16.15 10.37 27.86
C ARG A 15 -15.35 9.62 28.93
N MET A 16 -14.17 9.14 28.59
CA MET A 16 -13.33 8.37 29.51
C MET A 16 -12.37 9.29 30.26
N THR A 17 -12.12 8.96 31.52
CA THR A 17 -11.18 9.68 32.40
C THR A 17 -9.72 9.29 32.10
N LEU A 18 -8.78 10.09 32.59
CA LEU A 18 -7.36 9.73 32.54
C LEU A 18 -7.06 8.43 33.28
N LYS A 19 -7.79 8.16 34.38
CA LYS A 19 -7.62 6.95 35.19
C LYS A 19 -8.05 5.70 34.41
N GLU A 20 -9.18 5.76 33.73
CA GLU A 20 -9.66 4.64 32.90
C GLU A 20 -8.70 4.38 31.74
N ALA A 21 -8.18 5.42 31.09
CA ALA A 21 -7.22 5.29 30.01
C ALA A 21 -5.84 4.76 30.48
N ALA A 22 -5.44 5.12 31.69
CA ALA A 22 -4.17 4.68 32.27
C ALA A 22 -4.14 3.19 32.63
N GLY A 23 -5.30 2.62 32.97
CA GLY A 23 -5.36 1.26 33.50
C GLY A 23 -4.43 1.08 34.70
N ASP A 24 -3.75 -0.05 34.74
CA ASP A 24 -2.79 -0.39 35.79
C ASP A 24 -1.33 -0.02 35.43
N SER A 25 -1.04 0.29 34.17
CA SER A 25 0.33 0.47 33.65
C SER A 25 0.85 1.89 33.80
N LEU A 26 0.00 2.90 33.88
CA LEU A 26 0.39 4.30 33.96
C LEU A 26 -0.33 5.06 35.07
N SER A 27 0.30 6.13 35.54
CA SER A 27 -0.36 7.15 36.37
C SER A 27 -1.12 8.15 35.46
N ASN A 28 -2.14 8.78 36.02
CA ASN A 28 -2.88 9.87 35.36
C ASN A 28 -1.94 10.99 34.86
N ALA A 29 -0.87 11.27 35.59
CA ALA A 29 0.11 12.28 35.22
C ALA A 29 0.91 11.86 33.96
N GLN A 30 1.24 10.59 33.81
CA GLN A 30 1.94 10.07 32.63
C GLN A 30 1.03 10.11 31.39
N VAL A 31 -0.23 9.70 31.50
CA VAL A 31 -1.22 9.83 30.42
C VAL A 31 -1.40 11.29 30.03
N SER A 32 -1.54 12.19 31.01
CA SER A 32 -1.68 13.63 30.73
C SER A 32 -0.45 14.21 30.03
N ARG A 33 0.76 13.80 30.39
CA ARG A 33 2.00 14.24 29.72
C ARG A 33 2.06 13.73 28.29
N PHE A 34 1.67 12.49 28.04
CA PHE A 34 1.55 11.92 26.70
C PHE A 34 0.52 12.70 25.86
N GLU A 35 -0.69 12.91 26.37
CA GLU A 35 -1.77 13.63 25.68
C GLU A 35 -1.42 15.08 25.31
N ASN A 36 -0.51 15.69 26.04
CA ASN A 36 -0.02 17.04 25.78
C ASN A 36 1.33 17.07 25.04
N GLU A 37 1.74 15.94 24.46
CA GLU A 37 2.99 15.78 23.67
C GLU A 37 4.27 16.09 24.49
N HIS A 38 4.22 16.00 25.81
CA HIS A 38 5.38 16.24 26.68
C HIS A 38 6.23 14.98 26.89
N SER A 39 5.70 13.81 26.58
CA SER A 39 6.42 12.54 26.64
C SER A 39 5.78 11.54 25.69
N MET A 40 6.57 10.59 25.21
CA MET A 40 6.07 9.42 24.46
C MET A 40 5.87 8.27 25.42
N VAL A 41 5.11 7.27 24.97
CA VAL A 41 4.97 5.96 25.62
C VAL A 41 5.54 4.88 24.72
N THR A 42 5.85 3.73 25.26
CA THR A 42 6.28 2.57 24.46
C THR A 42 5.10 1.95 23.73
N VAL A 43 5.35 1.17 22.69
CA VAL A 43 4.30 0.60 21.82
C VAL A 43 3.37 -0.33 22.59
N ASP A 44 3.90 -1.15 23.49
CA ASP A 44 3.15 -2.05 24.36
C ASP A 44 2.19 -1.28 25.26
N VAL A 45 2.68 -0.21 25.90
CA VAL A 45 1.86 0.68 26.73
C VAL A 45 0.79 1.40 25.89
N LEU A 46 1.13 1.85 24.67
CA LEU A 46 0.15 2.46 23.79
C LEU A 46 -0.98 1.48 23.44
N TYR A 47 -0.65 0.24 23.13
CA TYR A 47 -1.66 -0.79 22.82
C TYR A 47 -2.59 -1.06 24.02
N GLU A 48 -2.05 -1.10 25.21
CA GLU A 48 -2.85 -1.23 26.45
C GLU A 48 -3.78 -0.02 26.66
N MET A 49 -3.23 1.19 26.53
CA MET A 49 -4.02 2.43 26.62
C MET A 49 -5.14 2.49 25.58
N LEU A 50 -4.88 2.07 24.35
CA LEU A 50 -5.90 1.99 23.28
C LEU A 50 -6.98 0.98 23.62
N SER A 51 -6.59 -0.19 24.14
CA SER A 51 -7.53 -1.20 24.62
C SER A 51 -8.41 -0.67 25.75
N ASN A 52 -7.81 0.05 26.71
CA ASN A 52 -8.52 0.65 27.83
C ASN A 52 -9.59 1.66 27.39
N ILE A 53 -9.36 2.35 26.27
CA ILE A 53 -10.35 3.28 25.69
C ILE A 53 -11.17 2.64 24.55
N ASN A 54 -11.21 1.32 24.47
CA ASN A 54 -11.97 0.58 23.46
C ASN A 54 -11.70 1.08 22.02
N THR A 55 -10.42 1.24 21.66
CA THR A 55 -9.98 1.71 20.34
C THR A 55 -8.96 0.75 19.78
N THR A 56 -9.14 0.34 18.53
CA THR A 56 -8.14 -0.50 17.86
C THR A 56 -6.93 0.34 17.41
N PRO A 57 -5.74 -0.25 17.31
CA PRO A 57 -4.58 0.43 16.72
C PRO A 57 -4.85 0.98 15.32
N GLN A 58 -5.65 0.28 14.53
CA GLN A 58 -6.03 0.69 13.18
C GLN A 58 -6.91 1.94 13.17
N GLU A 59 -7.92 2.01 14.06
CA GLU A 59 -8.74 3.23 14.24
C GLU A 59 -7.90 4.42 14.68
N TYR A 60 -7.01 4.19 15.63
CA TYR A 60 -6.10 5.22 16.12
C TYR A 60 -5.20 5.76 15.03
N TYR A 61 -4.58 4.88 14.25
CA TYR A 61 -3.72 5.21 13.13
C TYR A 61 -4.46 6.01 12.05
N PHE A 62 -5.66 5.57 11.70
CA PHE A 62 -6.53 6.27 10.76
C PHE A 62 -6.87 7.70 11.25
N LEU A 63 -7.23 7.84 12.53
CA LEU A 63 -7.58 9.14 13.10
C LEU A 63 -6.38 10.09 13.28
N MET A 64 -5.16 9.59 13.30
CA MET A 64 -3.95 10.41 13.21
C MET A 64 -3.75 11.04 11.82
N GLY A 65 -4.57 10.71 10.86
CA GLY A 65 -4.36 11.09 9.46
C GLY A 65 -3.11 10.45 8.85
N ALA A 66 -2.57 9.43 9.49
CA ALA A 66 -1.47 8.64 9.00
C ALA A 66 -2.04 7.56 8.06
N ASP A 67 -2.37 7.95 6.86
CA ASP A 67 -2.72 7.02 5.79
C ASP A 67 -1.50 6.93 4.85
N PRO A 68 -0.61 5.94 5.03
CA PRO A 68 0.59 5.81 4.22
C PRO A 68 0.27 5.53 2.75
N GLU A 69 -0.96 5.07 2.49
CA GLU A 69 -1.42 4.74 1.16
C GLU A 69 -2.14 5.90 0.47
N LYS A 70 -2.42 6.97 1.19
CA LYS A 70 -3.17 8.09 0.64
C LYS A 70 -2.51 8.64 -0.63
N GLU A 71 -1.21 8.90 -0.58
CA GLU A 71 -0.48 9.44 -1.73
C GLU A 71 -0.49 8.47 -2.92
N LEU A 72 -0.31 7.18 -2.67
CA LEU A 72 -0.35 6.14 -3.70
C LEU A 72 -1.77 6.01 -4.29
N ARG A 73 -2.79 5.99 -3.44
CA ARG A 73 -4.19 5.93 -3.87
C ARG A 73 -4.58 7.17 -4.68
N ASP A 74 -4.23 8.36 -4.19
CA ASP A 74 -4.49 9.62 -4.88
C ASP A 74 -3.75 9.68 -6.24
N PHE A 75 -2.53 9.12 -6.31
CA PHE A 75 -1.80 8.95 -7.55
C PHE A 75 -2.57 8.08 -8.54
N PHE A 76 -3.03 6.88 -8.14
CA PHE A 76 -3.78 6.02 -9.05
C PHE A 76 -5.09 6.66 -9.54
N TYR A 77 -5.82 7.38 -8.69
CA TYR A 77 -7.00 8.12 -9.14
C TYR A 77 -6.65 9.15 -10.21
N ARG A 78 -5.56 9.91 -10.02
CA ARG A 78 -5.10 10.88 -11.04
C ARG A 78 -4.72 10.18 -12.34
N ILE A 79 -3.99 9.09 -12.28
CA ILE A 79 -3.59 8.34 -13.49
C ILE A 79 -4.81 7.78 -14.24
N ILE A 80 -5.81 7.27 -13.53
CA ILE A 80 -7.06 6.79 -14.15
C ILE A 80 -7.82 7.95 -14.81
N GLU A 81 -7.89 9.11 -14.18
CA GLU A 81 -8.52 10.31 -14.77
C GLU A 81 -7.76 10.79 -16.01
N LEU A 82 -6.45 10.73 -16.01
CA LEU A 82 -5.61 11.11 -17.15
C LEU A 82 -5.73 10.11 -18.31
N ASN A 83 -5.94 8.84 -18.01
CA ASN A 83 -5.95 7.72 -18.98
C ASN A 83 -7.18 7.70 -19.90
N GLY A 84 -7.83 8.80 -20.12
CA GLY A 84 -8.96 8.96 -21.06
C GLY A 84 -8.94 10.30 -21.78
N SER A 85 -7.91 11.12 -21.59
CA SER A 85 -7.83 12.46 -22.17
C SER A 85 -7.01 12.49 -23.47
N PHE A 86 -7.35 13.38 -24.40
CA PHE A 86 -6.57 13.59 -25.64
C PHE A 86 -5.14 14.16 -25.40
N GLN A 87 -4.84 14.64 -24.20
CA GLN A 87 -3.54 15.20 -23.80
C GLN A 87 -2.81 14.29 -22.79
N GLU A 88 -3.08 13.02 -22.82
CA GLU A 88 -2.65 12.05 -21.84
C GLU A 88 -1.12 11.96 -21.69
N THR A 89 -0.35 11.97 -22.78
CA THR A 89 1.11 11.90 -22.74
C THR A 89 1.72 13.12 -22.06
N GLU A 90 1.28 14.33 -22.41
CA GLU A 90 1.77 15.57 -21.79
C GLU A 90 1.42 15.64 -20.30
N ALA A 91 0.23 15.17 -19.93
CA ALA A 91 -0.23 15.14 -18.54
C ALA A 91 0.53 14.11 -17.70
N LEU A 92 0.84 12.95 -18.25
CA LEU A 92 1.68 11.93 -17.61
C LEU A 92 3.12 12.42 -17.40
N GLU A 93 3.70 13.07 -18.42
CA GLU A 93 5.03 13.69 -18.29
C GLU A 93 5.06 14.80 -17.24
N ALA A 94 4.04 15.63 -17.17
CA ALA A 94 3.93 16.69 -16.16
C ALA A 94 3.84 16.10 -14.72
N GLU A 95 3.07 15.03 -14.51
CA GLU A 95 3.00 14.36 -13.21
C GLU A 95 4.33 13.69 -12.86
N LYS A 96 5.02 13.09 -13.84
CA LYS A 96 6.36 12.51 -13.67
C LYS A 96 7.38 13.55 -13.21
N GLU A 97 7.44 14.71 -13.88
CA GLU A 97 8.35 15.79 -13.48
C GLU A 97 8.04 16.35 -12.08
N LYS A 98 6.78 16.42 -11.70
CA LYS A 98 6.37 16.81 -10.35
C LYS A 98 6.88 15.81 -9.30
N LEU A 99 6.79 14.50 -9.57
CA LEU A 99 7.32 13.47 -8.69
C LEU A 99 8.86 13.51 -8.62
N ARG A 100 9.54 13.71 -9.76
CA ARG A 100 11.00 13.89 -9.81
C ARG A 100 11.46 15.09 -8.99
N GLY A 101 10.68 16.17 -8.95
CA GLY A 101 10.97 17.35 -8.13
C GLY A 101 11.02 17.07 -6.62
N LYS A 102 10.45 15.97 -6.14
CA LYS A 102 10.57 15.49 -4.76
C LYS A 102 11.92 14.81 -4.46
N ASN A 103 12.71 14.51 -5.50
CA ASN A 103 14.00 13.80 -5.42
C ASN A 103 13.92 12.47 -4.65
N PRO A 104 13.02 11.53 -5.05
CA PRO A 104 12.81 10.28 -4.33
C PRO A 104 14.05 9.38 -4.38
N GLY A 105 14.30 8.71 -3.27
CA GLY A 105 15.26 7.62 -3.21
C GLY A 105 14.75 6.36 -3.93
N VAL A 106 15.67 5.46 -4.25
CA VAL A 106 15.31 4.13 -4.74
C VAL A 106 14.43 3.44 -3.69
N ASP A 107 13.38 2.78 -4.13
CA ASP A 107 12.36 2.13 -3.29
C ASP A 107 11.40 3.06 -2.54
N ASP A 108 11.47 4.38 -2.68
CA ASP A 108 10.38 5.26 -2.25
C ASP A 108 9.14 5.06 -3.14
N TRP A 109 7.95 5.33 -2.63
CA TRP A 109 6.72 5.19 -3.43
C TRP A 109 6.71 6.11 -4.64
N GLU A 110 7.22 7.33 -4.53
CA GLU A 110 7.37 8.26 -5.64
C GLU A 110 8.28 7.73 -6.75
N TRP A 111 9.32 6.96 -6.38
CA TRP A 111 10.17 6.29 -7.33
C TRP A 111 9.37 5.24 -8.14
N TYR A 112 8.57 4.41 -7.48
CA TYR A 112 7.68 3.46 -8.17
C TYR A 112 6.61 4.15 -9.01
N MET A 113 6.07 5.31 -8.57
CA MET A 113 5.09 6.09 -9.32
C MET A 113 5.70 6.65 -10.62
N ILE A 114 6.92 7.20 -10.58
CA ILE A 114 7.66 7.64 -11.77
C ILE A 114 7.81 6.49 -12.75
N TYR A 115 8.24 5.37 -12.27
CA TYR A 115 8.44 4.13 -13.00
C TYR A 115 7.17 3.59 -13.65
N PHE A 116 6.06 3.67 -12.94
CA PHE A 116 4.76 3.30 -13.45
C PHE A 116 4.34 4.18 -14.62
N ILE A 117 4.58 5.50 -14.52
CA ILE A 117 4.33 6.43 -15.62
C ILE A 117 5.21 6.10 -16.82
N ASP A 118 6.51 5.86 -16.61
CA ASP A 118 7.42 5.47 -17.68
C ASP A 118 6.95 4.18 -18.37
N SER A 119 6.48 3.20 -17.59
CA SER A 119 5.89 1.96 -18.11
C SER A 119 4.66 2.21 -18.99
N LEU A 120 3.78 3.13 -18.59
CA LEU A 120 2.60 3.49 -19.38
C LEU A 120 2.96 4.18 -20.69
N LEU A 121 3.94 5.07 -20.66
CA LEU A 121 4.44 5.79 -21.86
C LEU A 121 5.09 4.81 -22.83
N THR A 122 5.94 3.92 -22.34
CA THR A 122 6.69 2.96 -23.14
C THR A 122 5.83 1.90 -23.80
N ILE A 123 4.77 1.40 -23.13
CA ILE A 123 3.83 0.43 -23.75
C ILE A 123 3.22 1.01 -25.03
N ARG A 124 3.08 2.33 -25.11
CA ARG A 124 2.55 3.00 -26.30
C ARG A 124 3.54 3.07 -27.43
N ASP A 125 4.83 3.16 -27.11
CA ASP A 125 5.91 3.35 -28.08
C ASP A 125 6.57 2.02 -28.51
N ASP A 126 6.07 0.88 -28.01
CA ASP A 126 6.61 -0.48 -28.28
C ASP A 126 8.09 -0.65 -27.86
N GLU A 127 8.61 0.17 -26.95
CA GLU A 127 9.97 0.06 -26.47
C GLU A 127 10.06 -0.79 -25.16
N PRO A 128 11.03 -1.72 -25.06
CA PRO A 128 11.22 -2.49 -23.82
C PRO A 128 11.88 -1.65 -22.72
N LEU A 129 11.38 -1.74 -21.48
CA LEU A 129 11.99 -1.08 -20.31
C LEU A 129 12.98 -2.01 -19.61
N ASP A 130 14.24 -1.62 -19.52
CA ASP A 130 15.25 -2.33 -18.71
C ASP A 130 14.85 -2.40 -17.22
N GLU A 131 14.09 -1.52 -16.82
CA GLU A 131 13.62 -1.28 -15.45
C GLU A 131 12.55 -2.27 -14.98
N GLN A 132 11.81 -2.89 -15.89
CA GLN A 132 10.92 -4.02 -15.56
C GLN A 132 11.69 -5.15 -14.86
N LEU A 133 12.98 -5.28 -15.18
CA LEU A 133 13.86 -6.26 -14.56
C LEU A 133 14.08 -5.98 -13.07
N TYR A 134 14.21 -4.70 -12.67
CA TYR A 134 14.41 -4.34 -11.27
C TYR A 134 13.21 -4.77 -10.40
N VAL A 135 11.99 -4.42 -10.82
CA VAL A 135 10.77 -4.79 -10.09
C VAL A 135 10.63 -6.31 -9.98
N ARG A 136 10.86 -7.03 -11.09
CA ARG A 136 10.86 -8.49 -11.11
C ARG A 136 11.90 -9.04 -10.13
N ASP A 137 13.12 -8.56 -10.19
CA ASP A 137 14.23 -9.06 -9.39
C ASP A 137 14.03 -8.78 -7.91
N TYR A 138 13.50 -7.59 -7.55
CA TYR A 138 13.07 -7.28 -6.20
C TYR A 138 12.02 -8.27 -5.70
N LEU A 139 10.92 -8.44 -6.43
CA LEU A 139 9.83 -9.34 -6.05
C LEU A 139 10.30 -10.80 -5.92
N MET A 140 11.25 -11.21 -6.74
CA MET A 140 11.82 -12.56 -6.67
C MET A 140 12.68 -12.79 -5.44
N GLN A 141 13.34 -11.76 -4.91
CA GLN A 141 14.22 -11.86 -3.74
C GLN A 141 13.44 -11.91 -2.42
N VAL A 142 12.24 -11.29 -2.35
CA VAL A 142 11.46 -11.25 -1.11
C VAL A 142 10.80 -12.59 -0.84
N GLU A 143 11.04 -13.17 0.33
CA GLU A 143 10.56 -14.51 0.68
C GLU A 143 9.06 -14.53 1.04
N ASN A 144 8.59 -13.55 1.82
CA ASN A 144 7.20 -13.42 2.21
C ASN A 144 6.65 -12.09 1.70
N TRP A 145 5.59 -12.15 0.91
CA TRP A 145 4.97 -10.97 0.31
C TRP A 145 3.86 -10.44 1.21
N GLY A 146 4.09 -9.26 1.77
CA GLY A 146 3.07 -8.46 2.43
C GLY A 146 2.42 -7.48 1.46
N GLU A 147 1.74 -6.50 2.03
CA GLU A 147 1.02 -5.47 1.28
C GLU A 147 1.90 -4.74 0.26
N ARG A 148 3.15 -4.42 0.62
CA ARG A 148 4.08 -3.69 -0.26
C ARG A 148 4.36 -4.46 -1.54
N GLU A 149 4.73 -5.72 -1.46
CA GLU A 149 5.08 -6.56 -2.60
C GLU A 149 3.86 -6.83 -3.48
N LEU A 150 2.71 -7.07 -2.85
CA LEU A 150 1.45 -7.23 -3.57
C LEU A 150 1.06 -5.96 -4.34
N ARG A 151 1.25 -4.77 -3.76
CA ARG A 151 1.01 -3.50 -4.43
C ARG A 151 1.96 -3.27 -5.60
N ILE A 152 3.25 -3.49 -5.39
CA ILE A 152 4.26 -3.37 -6.45
C ILE A 152 3.90 -4.31 -7.61
N TYR A 153 3.56 -5.56 -7.31
CA TYR A 153 3.14 -6.49 -8.35
C TYR A 153 1.83 -6.05 -9.04
N ALA A 154 0.85 -5.57 -8.30
CA ALA A 154 -0.39 -5.03 -8.88
C ALA A 154 -0.14 -3.85 -9.82
N MET A 155 0.85 -3.01 -9.52
CA MET A 155 1.26 -1.88 -10.37
C MET A 155 1.92 -2.33 -11.67
N PHE A 156 2.79 -3.32 -11.63
CA PHE A 156 3.68 -3.64 -12.74
C PHE A 156 3.34 -4.95 -13.46
N GLY A 157 2.39 -5.75 -12.96
CA GLY A 157 2.07 -7.05 -13.54
C GLY A 157 1.65 -7.00 -15.01
N PHE A 158 1.02 -5.90 -15.44
CA PHE A 158 0.55 -5.74 -16.82
C PHE A 158 1.64 -5.34 -17.84
N VAL A 159 2.79 -4.84 -17.36
CA VAL A 159 3.92 -4.43 -18.23
C VAL A 159 4.99 -5.51 -18.35
N LEU A 160 4.91 -6.55 -17.52
CA LEU A 160 5.85 -7.66 -17.58
C LEU A 160 5.47 -8.65 -18.71
N PRO A 161 6.45 -9.37 -19.27
CA PRO A 161 6.15 -10.45 -20.19
C PRO A 161 5.14 -11.44 -19.60
N VAL A 162 4.19 -11.90 -20.40
CA VAL A 162 3.05 -12.69 -19.93
C VAL A 162 3.44 -13.95 -19.14
N ASP A 163 4.53 -14.61 -19.52
CA ASP A 163 5.04 -15.78 -18.80
C ASP A 163 5.66 -15.40 -17.45
N THR A 164 6.29 -14.21 -17.36
CA THR A 164 6.79 -13.65 -16.10
C THR A 164 5.63 -13.27 -15.19
N THR A 165 4.60 -12.62 -15.72
CA THR A 165 3.37 -12.27 -15.00
C THR A 165 2.71 -13.52 -14.41
N TYR A 166 2.58 -14.59 -15.19
CA TYR A 166 2.04 -15.85 -14.70
C TYR A 166 2.87 -16.45 -13.57
N PHE A 167 4.19 -16.48 -13.73
CA PHE A 167 5.09 -16.97 -12.69
C PHE A 167 5.00 -16.15 -11.39
N LEU A 168 5.00 -14.81 -11.50
CA LEU A 168 4.89 -13.93 -10.34
C LEU A 168 3.51 -14.01 -9.70
N MET A 169 2.44 -14.23 -10.44
CA MET A 169 1.11 -14.48 -9.89
C MET A 169 1.11 -15.71 -8.97
N LYS A 170 1.66 -16.82 -9.41
CA LYS A 170 1.78 -18.03 -8.57
C LYS A 170 2.66 -17.78 -7.36
N THR A 171 3.71 -16.98 -7.53
CA THR A 171 4.59 -16.57 -6.45
C THR A 171 3.84 -15.70 -5.44
N ALA A 172 3.02 -14.74 -5.89
CA ALA A 172 2.19 -13.90 -5.04
C ALA A 172 1.26 -14.75 -4.15
N VAL A 173 0.52 -15.68 -4.76
CA VAL A 173 -0.37 -16.59 -4.01
C VAL A 173 0.40 -17.41 -2.97
N LYS A 174 1.56 -17.95 -3.34
CA LYS A 174 2.37 -18.77 -2.43
C LYS A 174 3.00 -17.97 -1.30
N ARG A 175 3.60 -16.82 -1.61
CA ARG A 175 4.40 -16.03 -0.66
C ARG A 175 3.57 -15.10 0.22
N SER A 176 2.31 -14.83 -0.13
CA SER A 176 1.37 -14.05 0.69
C SER A 176 0.63 -14.87 1.74
N GLN A 177 0.81 -16.18 1.79
CA GLN A 177 0.06 -17.06 2.71
C GLN A 177 0.15 -16.64 4.18
N LEU A 178 1.31 -16.13 4.62
CA LEU A 178 1.49 -15.64 5.98
C LEU A 178 0.53 -14.49 6.35
N TYR A 179 0.15 -13.68 5.36
CA TYR A 179 -0.63 -12.46 5.53
C TYR A 179 -2.09 -12.58 5.07
N GLN A 180 -2.54 -13.77 4.65
CA GLN A 180 -3.92 -14.00 4.18
C GLN A 180 -5.01 -13.69 5.22
N ALA A 181 -4.66 -13.68 6.51
CA ALA A 181 -5.58 -13.26 7.56
C ALA A 181 -5.81 -11.73 7.60
N ILE A 182 -5.01 -10.95 6.87
CA ILE A 182 -5.15 -9.50 6.77
C ILE A 182 -6.11 -9.18 5.61
N PRO A 183 -7.32 -8.61 5.88
CA PRO A 183 -8.34 -8.40 4.83
C PRO A 183 -7.85 -7.57 3.65
N GLN A 184 -6.93 -6.66 3.89
CA GLN A 184 -6.37 -5.74 2.89
C GLN A 184 -5.49 -6.47 1.89
N ASP A 185 -4.64 -7.38 2.37
CA ASP A 185 -3.77 -8.21 1.54
C ASP A 185 -4.59 -9.19 0.69
N MET A 186 -5.64 -9.76 1.24
CA MET A 186 -6.59 -10.60 0.50
C MET A 186 -7.28 -9.84 -0.63
N LYS A 187 -7.71 -8.59 -0.35
CA LYS A 187 -8.32 -7.74 -1.38
C LYS A 187 -7.33 -7.42 -2.50
N LEU A 188 -6.07 -7.14 -2.18
CA LEU A 188 -5.01 -6.91 -3.17
C LEU A 188 -4.75 -8.17 -4.00
N LEU A 189 -4.66 -9.33 -3.36
CA LEU A 189 -4.45 -10.59 -4.05
C LEU A 189 -5.59 -10.89 -5.04
N HIS A 190 -6.85 -10.68 -4.63
CA HIS A 190 -8.00 -10.81 -5.54
C HIS A 190 -7.93 -9.83 -6.71
N THR A 191 -7.52 -8.59 -6.47
CA THR A 191 -7.31 -7.60 -7.54
C THR A 191 -6.24 -8.07 -8.53
N ILE A 192 -5.11 -8.59 -8.02
CA ILE A 192 -4.04 -9.16 -8.82
C ILE A 192 -4.55 -10.32 -9.68
N LEU A 193 -5.27 -11.26 -9.08
CA LEU A 193 -5.82 -12.42 -9.81
C LEU A 193 -6.78 -11.97 -10.92
N THR A 194 -7.67 -11.01 -10.63
CA THR A 194 -8.61 -10.45 -11.61
C THR A 194 -7.89 -9.78 -12.78
N ASN A 195 -6.89 -8.95 -12.49
CA ASN A 195 -6.11 -8.26 -13.52
C ASN A 195 -5.33 -9.26 -14.38
N ASN A 196 -4.68 -10.24 -13.76
CA ASN A 196 -3.92 -11.25 -14.46
C ASN A 196 -4.82 -12.14 -15.33
N PHE A 197 -6.00 -12.53 -14.82
CA PHE A 197 -6.99 -13.25 -15.62
C PHE A 197 -7.32 -12.49 -16.91
N SER A 198 -7.62 -11.19 -16.80
CA SER A 198 -7.92 -10.34 -17.96
C SER A 198 -6.73 -10.24 -18.92
N THR A 199 -5.51 -10.09 -18.39
CA THR A 199 -4.27 -10.06 -19.16
C THR A 199 -4.06 -11.38 -19.92
N PHE A 200 -4.27 -12.53 -19.29
CA PHE A 200 -4.10 -13.84 -19.93
C PHE A 200 -5.15 -14.08 -21.01
N ILE A 201 -6.39 -13.65 -20.82
CA ILE A 201 -7.42 -13.70 -21.88
C ILE A 201 -7.01 -12.80 -23.05
N TYR A 202 -6.54 -11.57 -22.79
CA TYR A 202 -6.10 -10.65 -23.84
C TYR A 202 -4.95 -11.23 -24.69
N HIS A 203 -4.00 -11.92 -24.05
CA HIS A 203 -2.86 -12.57 -24.72
C HIS A 203 -3.16 -14.00 -25.21
N GLU A 204 -4.42 -14.42 -25.21
CA GLU A 204 -4.86 -15.76 -25.64
C GLU A 204 -4.19 -16.94 -24.88
N ARG A 205 -3.74 -16.68 -23.65
CA ARG A 205 -3.13 -17.69 -22.76
C ARG A 205 -4.20 -18.36 -21.90
N LEU A 206 -5.10 -19.10 -22.56
CA LEU A 206 -6.28 -19.69 -21.94
C LEU A 206 -5.96 -20.66 -20.79
N GLU A 207 -4.83 -21.38 -20.86
CA GLU A 207 -4.38 -22.27 -19.79
C GLU A 207 -4.05 -21.47 -18.51
N TYR A 208 -3.35 -20.34 -18.64
CA TYR A 208 -3.04 -19.46 -17.52
C TYR A 208 -4.30 -18.83 -16.94
N ALA A 209 -5.23 -18.43 -17.79
CA ALA A 209 -6.52 -17.90 -17.35
C ALA A 209 -7.33 -18.96 -16.58
N ALA A 210 -7.39 -20.19 -17.07
CA ALA A 210 -8.10 -21.28 -16.39
C ALA A 210 -7.46 -21.62 -15.04
N GLU A 211 -6.14 -21.66 -14.94
CA GLU A 211 -5.45 -21.87 -13.67
C GLU A 211 -5.70 -20.71 -12.70
N THR A 212 -5.70 -19.46 -13.19
CA THR A 212 -6.00 -18.28 -12.36
C THR A 212 -7.38 -18.38 -11.72
N LEU A 213 -8.40 -18.84 -12.46
CA LEU A 213 -9.74 -19.06 -11.93
C LEU A 213 -9.77 -20.08 -10.78
N SER A 214 -8.88 -21.05 -10.77
CA SER A 214 -8.80 -22.05 -9.70
C SER A 214 -8.19 -21.51 -8.40
N LEU A 215 -7.62 -20.31 -8.42
CA LEU A 215 -6.97 -19.65 -7.28
C LEU A 215 -7.90 -18.67 -6.53
N PHE A 216 -9.12 -18.40 -7.07
CA PHE A 216 -10.14 -17.61 -6.40
C PHE A 216 -10.87 -18.43 -5.33
#